data_cb5ac9eb7e126e113ec1ff689c98b09b
#
_entry.id   cb5ac9eb7e126e113ec1ff689c98b09b
#
_cell.length_a   1.000
_cell.length_b   1.000
_cell.length_c   1.000
_cell.angle_alpha   90.00
_cell.angle_beta   90.00
_cell.angle_gamma   90.00
#
_symmetry.space_group_name_H-M   'P 1'
#
loop_
_entity.id
_entity.type
_entity.pdbx_description
1 polymer ?
#
loop_
_entity_poly.entity_id
_entity_poly.type
_entity_poly.pdbx_seq_one_letter_code
_entity_poly.pdbx_strand_id
1 'polypeptide(L)'
;MREAQFLKQNAEKWKQYETEIKSHKHPDKLADRFIELTDDLSYSKTFYPKSSTTRYLNGLAALFHQKIYKNKKEKSTRIWSFWQFELPYLFGHYHTQFLYSLIFFLVFCFIGAISAMYDENFIRLILGDDYVNMTNENIERGDPFGVYKRDGQLDMFLWIAFNNIRVAFATYAMGAFFSVGAVWLLFNNGLMLGSFEYYFFSKHLGFKSITVVFIHGTLEIWAIVIAGAAGLILGNSILFPGTFSRSVSILKGGRDGLKIVFGLVPVFLAAAFLESFVTRYDHMPAWLSLSILGASLLFIIWYFILYPIRLHNRIRNASQEQTGQPQTQNFTLWLNKKLNSEKSGT
;
A
#
# COMPACT_ATOMS: atom_id res chain seq x y z
N MET A 1 30.87 7.30 45.88
CA MET A 1 31.42 8.69 45.84
C MET A 1 30.32 9.64 46.32
N ARG A 2 30.64 10.76 47.04
CA ARG A 2 29.60 11.76 47.38
C ARG A 2 29.21 12.55 46.12
N GLU A 3 27.94 12.96 45.98
CA GLU A 3 27.45 13.66 44.79
C GLU A 3 28.28 14.91 44.42
N ALA A 4 28.63 15.72 45.42
CA ALA A 4 29.47 16.92 45.20
C ALA A 4 30.82 16.59 44.54
N GLN A 5 31.42 15.46 44.88
CA GLN A 5 32.69 15.01 44.31
C GLN A 5 32.51 14.50 42.88
N PHE A 6 31.43 13.75 42.61
CA PHE A 6 31.07 13.32 41.27
C PHE A 6 30.81 14.48 40.32
N LEU A 7 30.07 15.49 40.79
CA LEU A 7 29.82 16.71 40.06
C LEU A 7 31.10 17.48 39.75
N LYS A 8 31.97 17.65 40.73
CA LYS A 8 33.26 18.36 40.58
C LYS A 8 34.16 17.68 39.55
N GLN A 9 34.17 16.35 39.50
CA GLN A 9 35.00 15.59 38.56
C GLN A 9 34.51 15.62 37.11
N ASN A 10 33.19 15.74 36.90
CA ASN A 10 32.58 15.54 35.58
C ASN A 10 31.92 16.80 34.97
N ALA A 11 31.75 17.88 35.75
CA ALA A 11 31.03 19.07 35.30
C ALA A 11 31.61 19.70 34.01
N GLU A 12 32.95 19.80 33.95
CA GLU A 12 33.67 20.36 32.78
C GLU A 12 33.48 19.48 31.53
N LYS A 13 33.52 18.15 31.71
CA LYS A 13 33.26 17.17 30.66
C LYS A 13 31.86 17.35 30.08
N TRP A 14 30.83 17.43 30.92
CA TRP A 14 29.45 17.61 30.48
C TRP A 14 29.20 18.94 29.82
N LYS A 15 29.85 20.01 30.25
CA LYS A 15 29.78 21.33 29.61
C LYS A 15 30.43 21.33 28.22
N GLN A 16 31.51 20.58 28.03
CA GLN A 16 32.09 20.37 26.70
C GLN A 16 31.10 19.62 25.80
N TYR A 17 30.40 18.59 26.30
CA TYR A 17 29.40 17.85 25.56
C TYR A 17 28.23 18.73 25.11
N GLU A 18 27.76 19.67 25.95
CA GLU A 18 26.74 20.66 25.55
C GLU A 18 27.23 21.56 24.40
N THR A 19 28.49 21.90 24.40
CA THR A 19 29.09 22.75 23.34
C THR A 19 29.27 21.94 22.05
N GLU A 20 29.75 20.72 22.15
CA GLU A 20 29.92 19.81 21.01
C GLU A 20 28.57 19.45 20.32
N ILE A 21 27.48 19.27 21.06
CA ILE A 21 26.14 19.10 20.51
C ILE A 21 25.73 20.26 19.60
N LYS A 22 26.12 21.51 19.93
CA LYS A 22 25.76 22.69 19.13
C LYS A 22 26.57 22.81 17.84
N SER A 23 27.83 22.29 17.82
CA SER A 23 28.79 22.52 16.75
C SER A 23 28.69 21.61 15.52
N HIS A 24 27.79 20.61 15.46
CA HIS A 24 27.52 19.70 14.31
C HIS A 24 28.73 18.92 13.75
N LYS A 25 29.81 18.73 14.48
CA LYS A 25 31.03 18.10 13.98
C LYS A 25 31.09 16.61 14.35
N HIS A 26 31.11 15.75 13.36
CA HIS A 26 31.34 14.28 13.35
C HIS A 26 30.33 13.39 14.13
N PRO A 27 29.50 12.58 13.39
CA PRO A 27 28.54 11.68 13.99
C PRO A 27 29.15 10.64 14.96
N ASP A 28 30.32 10.12 14.62
CA ASP A 28 31.00 9.09 15.43
C ASP A 28 31.42 9.65 16.82
N LYS A 29 31.91 10.85 16.88
CA LYS A 29 32.22 11.51 18.16
C LYS A 29 30.99 11.75 19.02
N LEU A 30 29.86 12.06 18.40
CA LEU A 30 28.59 12.20 19.15
C LEU A 30 28.13 10.87 19.73
N ALA A 31 28.35 9.75 19.02
CA ALA A 31 28.02 8.41 19.52
C ALA A 31 28.91 8.04 20.71
N ASP A 32 30.21 8.27 20.64
CA ASP A 32 31.13 8.00 21.74
C ASP A 32 30.75 8.83 22.98
N ARG A 33 30.47 10.13 22.80
CA ARG A 33 30.00 10.99 23.91
C ARG A 33 28.68 10.57 24.52
N PHE A 34 27.79 10.05 23.69
CA PHE A 34 26.52 9.52 24.18
C PHE A 34 26.73 8.27 25.06
N ILE A 35 27.64 7.37 24.69
CA ILE A 35 28.00 6.19 25.49
C ILE A 35 28.53 6.64 26.85
N GLU A 36 29.54 7.49 26.86
CA GLU A 36 30.13 8.00 28.12
C GLU A 36 29.09 8.73 29.01
N LEU A 37 28.19 9.50 28.38
CA LEU A 37 27.13 10.21 29.09
C LEU A 37 26.07 9.27 29.69
N THR A 38 25.76 8.16 28.99
CA THR A 38 24.84 7.15 29.49
C THR A 38 25.42 6.37 30.66
N ASP A 39 26.73 6.16 30.71
CA ASP A 39 27.42 5.55 31.85
C ASP A 39 27.35 6.49 33.07
N ASP A 40 27.67 7.78 32.91
CA ASP A 40 27.54 8.78 33.96
C ASP A 40 26.08 8.90 34.46
N LEU A 41 25.10 8.86 33.55
CA LEU A 41 23.69 8.88 33.89
C LEU A 41 23.26 7.64 34.68
N SER A 42 23.75 6.47 34.29
CA SER A 42 23.47 5.19 34.97
C SER A 42 24.03 5.20 36.38
N TYR A 43 25.25 5.67 36.55
CA TYR A 43 25.87 5.88 37.85
C TYR A 43 25.04 6.86 38.71
N SER A 44 24.68 8.01 38.16
CA SER A 44 23.88 9.02 38.85
C SER A 44 22.49 8.50 39.25
N LYS A 45 21.82 7.74 38.38
CA LYS A 45 20.52 7.09 38.70
C LYS A 45 20.61 6.10 39.83
N THR A 46 21.73 5.37 39.91
CA THR A 46 21.96 4.37 40.95
C THR A 46 22.20 5.02 42.31
N PHE A 47 23.05 6.01 42.38
CA PHE A 47 23.50 6.58 43.65
C PHE A 47 22.80 7.89 44.05
N TYR A 48 22.20 8.64 43.08
CA TYR A 48 21.54 9.95 43.32
C TYR A 48 20.21 10.05 42.57
N PRO A 49 19.27 9.13 42.69
CA PRO A 49 18.12 9.00 41.78
C PRO A 49 17.19 10.24 41.75
N LYS A 50 17.16 11.00 42.84
CA LYS A 50 16.30 12.21 42.96
C LYS A 50 17.06 13.52 42.79
N SER A 51 18.33 13.51 42.45
CA SER A 51 19.18 14.71 42.40
C SER A 51 18.93 15.55 41.14
N SER A 52 19.31 16.82 41.22
CA SER A 52 19.36 17.73 40.09
C SER A 52 20.37 17.31 39.04
N THR A 53 21.47 16.67 39.45
CA THR A 53 22.50 16.09 38.59
C THR A 53 21.94 15.01 37.70
N THR A 54 21.15 14.08 38.26
CA THR A 54 20.48 13.01 37.48
C THR A 54 19.51 13.58 36.47
N ARG A 55 18.75 14.61 36.86
CA ARG A 55 17.82 15.30 35.97
C ARG A 55 18.52 16.01 34.81
N TYR A 56 19.64 16.68 35.11
CA TYR A 56 20.49 17.34 34.11
C TYR A 56 21.08 16.34 33.12
N LEU A 57 21.70 15.24 33.59
CA LEU A 57 22.26 14.21 32.75
C LEU A 57 21.23 13.52 31.86
N ASN A 58 20.03 13.28 32.41
CA ASN A 58 18.94 12.72 31.62
C ASN A 58 18.48 13.66 30.51
N GLY A 59 18.40 14.95 30.77
CA GLY A 59 18.11 15.98 29.76
C GLY A 59 19.17 16.04 28.67
N LEU A 60 20.45 16.01 29.07
CA LEU A 60 21.58 16.04 28.15
C LEU A 60 21.63 14.76 27.30
N ALA A 61 21.42 13.58 27.87
CA ALA A 61 21.33 12.31 27.16
C ALA A 61 20.17 12.30 26.16
N ALA A 62 19.01 12.86 26.52
CA ALA A 62 17.88 13.01 25.61
C ALA A 62 18.22 13.90 24.41
N LEU A 63 18.97 14.97 24.61
CA LEU A 63 19.43 15.85 23.52
C LEU A 63 20.40 15.12 22.58
N PHE A 64 21.37 14.34 23.13
CA PHE A 64 22.25 13.52 22.31
C PHE A 64 21.49 12.48 21.52
N HIS A 65 20.59 11.75 22.18
CA HIS A 65 19.72 10.77 21.52
C HIS A 65 18.92 11.41 20.38
N GLN A 66 18.26 12.54 20.64
CA GLN A 66 17.48 13.25 19.62
C GLN A 66 18.38 13.70 18.45
N LYS A 67 19.63 14.09 18.69
CA LYS A 67 20.53 14.57 17.66
C LYS A 67 21.15 13.44 16.83
N ILE A 68 21.53 12.32 17.46
CA ILE A 68 22.05 11.12 16.81
C ILE A 68 20.94 10.46 15.96
N TYR A 69 19.73 10.34 16.53
CA TYR A 69 18.58 9.71 15.89
C TYR A 69 17.67 10.70 15.18
N LYS A 70 18.06 11.99 15.07
CA LYS A 70 17.30 12.96 14.30
C LYS A 70 17.20 12.45 12.87
N ASN A 71 15.99 12.07 12.48
CA ASN A 71 15.71 11.60 11.14
C ASN A 71 16.29 12.60 10.13
N LYS A 72 17.26 12.16 9.33
CA LYS A 72 17.67 12.91 8.14
C LYS A 72 16.39 13.19 7.37
N LYS A 73 16.17 14.45 6.95
CA LYS A 73 15.08 14.78 6.01
C LYS A 73 15.04 13.70 4.95
N GLU A 74 13.95 12.97 4.89
CA GLU A 74 13.80 11.91 3.90
C GLU A 74 13.92 12.55 2.52
N LYS A 75 14.86 12.07 1.73
CA LYS A 75 15.12 12.61 0.40
C LYS A 75 13.89 12.26 -0.47
N SER A 76 13.57 13.12 -1.46
CA SER A 76 12.51 12.87 -2.46
C SER A 76 12.64 11.51 -3.16
N THR A 77 13.84 10.94 -3.21
CA THR A 77 14.12 9.57 -3.68
C THR A 77 13.35 8.49 -2.93
N ARG A 78 12.83 8.75 -1.70
CA ARG A 78 12.04 7.77 -0.95
C ARG A 78 10.69 7.50 -1.60
N ILE A 79 10.08 8.50 -2.23
CA ILE A 79 8.83 8.33 -2.95
C ILE A 79 9.02 7.31 -4.08
N TRP A 80 10.05 7.46 -4.89
CA TRP A 80 10.37 6.50 -5.96
C TRP A 80 10.75 5.12 -5.45
N SER A 81 11.54 5.04 -4.37
CA SER A 81 11.92 3.77 -3.75
C SER A 81 10.73 3.00 -3.19
N PHE A 82 9.65 3.70 -2.79
CA PHE A 82 8.41 3.06 -2.35
C PHE A 82 7.79 2.22 -3.47
N TRP A 83 7.54 2.80 -4.66
CA TRP A 83 6.97 2.06 -5.79
C TRP A 83 7.95 1.10 -6.46
N GLN A 84 9.26 1.42 -6.39
CA GLN A 84 10.27 0.58 -7.04
C GLN A 84 10.63 -0.66 -6.22
N PHE A 85 10.65 -0.59 -4.90
CA PHE A 85 11.14 -1.67 -4.04
C PHE A 85 10.17 -2.09 -2.95
N GLU A 86 9.62 -1.14 -2.19
CA GLU A 86 8.85 -1.46 -0.99
C GLU A 86 7.50 -2.08 -1.34
N LEU A 87 6.76 -1.49 -2.25
CA LEU A 87 5.46 -1.99 -2.68
C LEU A 87 5.56 -3.36 -3.39
N PRO A 88 6.47 -3.59 -4.38
CA PRO A 88 6.67 -4.90 -4.96
C PRO A 88 7.15 -5.97 -3.95
N TYR A 89 7.95 -5.57 -2.96
CA TYR A 89 8.31 -6.49 -1.89
C TYR A 89 7.09 -6.97 -1.10
N LEU A 90 6.17 -6.06 -0.75
CA LEU A 90 4.92 -6.41 -0.07
C LEU A 90 4.05 -7.35 -0.89
N PHE A 91 3.96 -7.17 -2.21
CA PHE A 91 3.25 -8.09 -3.10
C PHE A 91 3.87 -9.49 -3.08
N GLY A 92 5.19 -9.59 -3.14
CA GLY A 92 5.88 -10.87 -3.03
C GLY A 92 5.71 -11.54 -1.65
N HIS A 93 5.71 -10.73 -0.58
CA HIS A 93 5.59 -11.23 0.79
C HIS A 93 4.18 -11.75 1.10
N TYR A 94 3.15 -11.07 0.61
CA TYR A 94 1.73 -11.39 0.86
C TYR A 94 1.03 -12.07 -0.32
N HIS A 95 1.78 -12.73 -1.22
CA HIS A 95 1.24 -13.35 -2.45
C HIS A 95 0.05 -14.30 -2.19
N THR A 96 0.01 -14.98 -1.03
CA THR A 96 -1.08 -15.87 -0.65
C THR A 96 -2.39 -15.12 -0.42
N GLN A 97 -2.34 -13.96 0.25
CA GLN A 97 -3.52 -13.11 0.46
C GLN A 97 -4.03 -12.51 -0.86
N PHE A 98 -3.11 -12.18 -1.79
CA PHE A 98 -3.49 -11.76 -3.14
C PHE A 98 -4.19 -12.88 -3.90
N LEU A 99 -3.68 -14.11 -3.82
CA LEU A 99 -4.32 -15.27 -4.45
C LEU A 99 -5.71 -15.52 -3.89
N TYR A 100 -5.87 -15.50 -2.57
CA TYR A 100 -7.19 -15.68 -1.95
C TYR A 100 -8.17 -14.58 -2.34
N SER A 101 -7.75 -13.32 -2.35
CA SER A 101 -8.58 -12.20 -2.79
C SER A 101 -9.04 -12.37 -4.24
N LEU A 102 -8.14 -12.78 -5.13
CA LEU A 102 -8.46 -13.07 -6.53
C LEU A 102 -9.46 -14.22 -6.67
N ILE A 103 -9.24 -15.33 -5.93
CA ILE A 103 -10.15 -16.48 -5.97
C ILE A 103 -11.52 -16.07 -5.48
N PHE A 104 -11.66 -15.37 -4.35
CA PHE A 104 -12.95 -14.89 -3.85
C PHE A 104 -13.63 -14.01 -4.88
N PHE A 105 -12.93 -13.04 -5.44
CA PHE A 105 -13.49 -12.15 -6.44
C PHE A 105 -13.99 -12.89 -7.68
N LEU A 106 -13.20 -13.81 -8.24
CA LEU A 106 -13.60 -14.61 -9.40
C LEU A 106 -14.78 -15.52 -9.11
N VAL A 107 -14.81 -16.16 -7.93
CA VAL A 107 -15.97 -16.97 -7.50
C VAL A 107 -17.23 -16.12 -7.43
N PHE A 108 -17.13 -14.92 -6.87
CA PHE A 108 -18.27 -14.01 -6.76
C PHE A 108 -18.71 -13.44 -8.12
N CYS A 109 -17.78 -13.16 -9.04
CA CYS A 109 -18.11 -12.82 -10.43
C CYS A 109 -18.90 -13.96 -11.10
N PHE A 110 -18.45 -15.18 -10.92
CA PHE A 110 -19.11 -16.36 -11.50
C PHE A 110 -20.51 -16.57 -10.92
N ILE A 111 -20.67 -16.40 -9.59
CA ILE A 111 -21.98 -16.45 -8.93
C ILE A 111 -22.89 -15.35 -9.50
N GLY A 112 -22.39 -14.11 -9.65
CA GLY A 112 -23.14 -12.99 -10.20
C GLY A 112 -23.61 -13.26 -11.63
N ALA A 113 -22.74 -13.77 -12.48
CA ALA A 113 -23.07 -14.11 -13.86
C ALA A 113 -24.11 -15.24 -13.96
N ILE A 114 -23.97 -16.31 -13.17
CA ILE A 114 -24.94 -17.41 -13.13
C ILE A 114 -26.27 -16.91 -12.58
N SER A 115 -26.30 -16.18 -11.47
CA SER A 115 -27.56 -15.69 -10.90
C SER A 115 -28.32 -14.79 -11.88
N ALA A 116 -27.57 -13.91 -12.57
CA ALA A 116 -28.14 -13.07 -13.62
C ALA A 116 -28.68 -13.86 -14.83
N MET A 117 -28.09 -15.04 -15.11
CA MET A 117 -28.55 -15.93 -16.19
C MET A 117 -29.92 -16.56 -15.89
N TYR A 118 -30.18 -16.87 -14.63
CA TYR A 118 -31.42 -17.55 -14.23
C TYR A 118 -32.55 -16.62 -13.81
N ASP A 119 -32.21 -15.36 -13.42
CA ASP A 119 -33.18 -14.38 -12.96
C ASP A 119 -32.89 -12.98 -13.47
N GLU A 120 -33.71 -12.47 -14.38
CA GLU A 120 -33.59 -11.09 -14.89
C GLU A 120 -33.77 -10.03 -13.80
N ASN A 121 -34.57 -10.31 -12.73
CA ASN A 121 -34.74 -9.39 -11.62
C ASN A 121 -33.46 -9.27 -10.80
N PHE A 122 -32.60 -10.30 -10.80
CA PHE A 122 -31.32 -10.25 -10.14
C PHE A 122 -30.41 -9.17 -10.75
N ILE A 123 -30.40 -8.98 -12.08
CA ILE A 123 -29.68 -7.95 -12.76
C ILE A 123 -30.11 -6.57 -12.24
N ARG A 124 -31.45 -6.35 -12.13
CA ARG A 124 -32.00 -5.10 -11.62
C ARG A 124 -31.68 -4.87 -10.15
N LEU A 125 -31.72 -5.95 -9.35
CA LEU A 125 -31.32 -5.88 -7.92
C LEU A 125 -29.88 -5.45 -7.73
N ILE A 126 -28.96 -5.93 -8.57
CA ILE A 126 -27.53 -5.67 -8.42
C ILE A 126 -27.12 -4.36 -9.10
N LEU A 127 -27.56 -4.09 -10.31
CA LEU A 127 -27.17 -2.90 -11.08
C LEU A 127 -28.06 -1.68 -10.82
N GLY A 128 -29.26 -1.91 -10.29
CA GLY A 128 -30.30 -0.90 -10.09
C GLY A 128 -31.20 -0.72 -11.31
N ASP A 129 -32.48 -0.44 -11.04
CA ASP A 129 -33.50 -0.24 -12.08
C ASP A 129 -33.16 0.94 -13.00
N ASP A 130 -32.69 2.03 -12.44
CA ASP A 130 -32.34 3.23 -13.21
C ASP A 130 -31.22 2.95 -14.21
N TYR A 131 -30.19 2.22 -13.79
CA TYR A 131 -29.09 1.84 -14.67
C TYR A 131 -29.55 0.92 -15.80
N VAL A 132 -30.34 -0.10 -15.48
CA VAL A 132 -30.83 -1.07 -16.48
C VAL A 132 -31.77 -0.39 -17.49
N ASN A 133 -32.68 0.45 -17.02
CA ASN A 133 -33.62 1.19 -17.88
C ASN A 133 -32.86 2.15 -18.80
N MET A 134 -31.96 2.95 -18.25
CA MET A 134 -31.11 3.86 -19.04
C MET A 134 -30.27 3.11 -20.09
N THR A 135 -29.71 1.96 -19.72
CA THR A 135 -28.89 1.17 -20.64
C THR A 135 -29.75 0.56 -21.75
N ASN A 136 -30.96 0.06 -21.46
CA ASN A 136 -31.90 -0.41 -22.48
C ASN A 136 -32.25 0.71 -23.46
N GLU A 137 -32.61 1.91 -22.98
CA GLU A 137 -32.85 3.07 -23.85
C GLU A 137 -31.64 3.44 -24.72
N ASN A 138 -30.45 3.39 -24.16
CA ASN A 138 -29.23 3.64 -24.90
C ASN A 138 -28.97 2.58 -25.99
N ILE A 139 -29.27 1.30 -25.69
CA ILE A 139 -29.18 0.22 -26.68
C ILE A 139 -30.16 0.45 -27.83
N GLU A 140 -31.40 0.83 -27.54
CA GLU A 140 -32.41 1.15 -28.56
C GLU A 140 -32.00 2.33 -29.44
N ARG A 141 -31.30 3.31 -28.89
CA ARG A 141 -30.75 4.47 -29.64
C ARG A 141 -29.44 4.14 -30.38
N GLY A 142 -28.92 2.92 -30.28
CA GLY A 142 -27.66 2.49 -30.90
C GLY A 142 -26.39 2.93 -30.19
N ASP A 143 -26.49 3.54 -28.99
CA ASP A 143 -25.36 3.99 -28.17
C ASP A 143 -25.35 3.32 -26.77
N PRO A 144 -25.09 2.01 -26.69
CA PRO A 144 -25.19 1.24 -25.44
C PRO A 144 -24.28 1.75 -24.31
N PHE A 145 -23.22 2.46 -24.63
CA PHE A 145 -22.26 3.02 -23.69
C PHE A 145 -22.36 4.53 -23.50
N GLY A 146 -23.52 5.12 -23.86
CA GLY A 146 -23.82 6.54 -23.71
C GLY A 146 -23.72 7.06 -22.28
N VAL A 147 -23.71 6.18 -21.27
CA VAL A 147 -23.50 6.53 -19.86
C VAL A 147 -22.18 7.29 -19.66
N TYR A 148 -21.12 6.97 -20.40
CA TYR A 148 -19.82 7.62 -20.32
C TYR A 148 -19.77 9.04 -20.92
N LYS A 149 -20.87 9.50 -21.53
CA LYS A 149 -20.96 10.81 -22.23
C LYS A 149 -21.79 11.84 -21.47
N ARG A 150 -22.42 11.49 -20.33
CA ARG A 150 -23.40 12.34 -19.63
C ARG A 150 -22.77 13.58 -18.97
N ASP A 151 -21.64 13.40 -18.31
CA ASP A 151 -21.01 14.43 -17.48
C ASP A 151 -19.78 15.07 -18.18
N GLY A 152 -19.32 16.20 -17.63
CA GLY A 152 -18.05 16.79 -18.03
C GLY A 152 -16.87 15.83 -17.79
N GLN A 153 -15.89 15.83 -18.68
CA GLN A 153 -14.73 14.90 -18.58
C GLN A 153 -13.98 15.00 -17.25
N LEU A 154 -13.76 16.24 -16.79
CA LEU A 154 -13.02 16.50 -15.55
C LEU A 154 -13.83 16.12 -14.30
N ASP A 155 -15.13 16.45 -14.30
CA ASP A 155 -16.03 16.09 -13.19
C ASP A 155 -16.15 14.59 -13.06
N MET A 156 -16.33 13.89 -14.17
CA MET A 156 -16.36 12.43 -14.23
C MET A 156 -15.04 11.82 -13.73
N PHE A 157 -13.89 12.33 -14.19
CA PHE A 157 -12.58 11.87 -13.74
C PHE A 157 -12.42 12.01 -12.22
N LEU A 158 -12.74 13.18 -11.67
CA LEU A 158 -12.59 13.41 -10.23
C LEU A 158 -13.53 12.54 -9.41
N TRP A 159 -14.77 12.38 -9.86
CA TRP A 159 -15.76 11.57 -9.19
C TRP A 159 -15.39 10.08 -9.18
N ILE A 160 -15.00 9.53 -10.33
CA ILE A 160 -14.58 8.13 -10.47
C ILE A 160 -13.32 7.85 -9.65
N ALA A 161 -12.29 8.71 -9.79
CA ALA A 161 -11.06 8.56 -9.03
C ALA A 161 -11.32 8.57 -7.52
N PHE A 162 -12.11 9.53 -7.03
CA PHE A 162 -12.46 9.61 -5.61
C PHE A 162 -13.28 8.39 -5.16
N ASN A 163 -14.27 7.97 -5.94
CA ASN A 163 -15.11 6.81 -5.61
C ASN A 163 -14.28 5.54 -5.48
N ASN A 164 -13.44 5.25 -6.46
CA ASN A 164 -12.64 4.03 -6.51
C ASN A 164 -11.57 4.00 -5.40
N ILE A 165 -10.91 5.13 -5.15
CA ILE A 165 -9.99 5.26 -4.01
C ILE A 165 -10.75 5.05 -2.69
N ARG A 166 -11.92 5.66 -2.50
CA ARG A 166 -12.76 5.48 -1.30
C ARG A 166 -13.15 4.02 -1.10
N VAL A 167 -13.57 3.33 -2.16
CA VAL A 167 -13.94 1.90 -2.10
C VAL A 167 -12.74 1.04 -1.73
N ALA A 168 -11.56 1.32 -2.28
CA ALA A 168 -10.34 0.58 -1.96
C ALA A 168 -9.92 0.75 -0.48
N PHE A 169 -9.95 1.99 0.03
CA PHE A 169 -9.67 2.24 1.45
C PHE A 169 -10.73 1.63 2.37
N ALA A 170 -12.01 1.68 1.98
CA ALA A 170 -13.08 1.02 2.71
C ALA A 170 -12.88 -0.49 2.75
N THR A 171 -12.53 -1.12 1.63
CA THR A 171 -12.26 -2.57 1.53
C THR A 171 -11.12 -2.97 2.46
N TYR A 172 -10.04 -2.21 2.48
CA TYR A 172 -8.95 -2.42 3.41
C TYR A 172 -9.40 -2.25 4.87
N ALA A 173 -10.08 -1.14 5.21
CA ALA A 173 -10.50 -0.84 6.58
C ALA A 173 -11.49 -1.89 7.11
N MET A 174 -12.41 -2.36 6.26
CA MET A 174 -13.36 -3.43 6.58
C MET A 174 -12.66 -4.78 6.87
N GLY A 175 -11.41 -4.94 6.47
CA GLY A 175 -10.57 -6.06 6.91
C GLY A 175 -10.39 -6.15 8.43
N ALA A 176 -10.52 -5.04 9.17
CA ALA A 176 -10.52 -5.01 10.63
C ALA A 176 -11.63 -5.88 11.26
N PHE A 177 -12.71 -6.13 10.55
CA PHE A 177 -13.76 -7.11 10.94
C PHE A 177 -13.34 -8.54 10.56
N PHE A 178 -12.16 -8.96 11.04
CA PHE A 178 -11.64 -10.32 10.90
C PHE A 178 -11.62 -10.84 9.46
N SER A 179 -11.26 -9.99 8.49
CA SER A 179 -11.29 -10.22 7.04
C SER A 179 -12.70 -10.33 6.43
N VAL A 180 -13.75 -10.60 7.20
CA VAL A 180 -15.12 -10.82 6.68
C VAL A 180 -15.63 -9.58 5.94
N GLY A 181 -15.36 -8.38 6.46
CA GLY A 181 -15.78 -7.14 5.80
C GLY A 181 -15.09 -6.91 4.45
N ALA A 182 -13.80 -7.25 4.33
CA ALA A 182 -13.10 -7.18 3.05
C ALA A 182 -13.68 -8.18 2.02
N VAL A 183 -13.95 -9.41 2.46
CA VAL A 183 -14.60 -10.43 1.63
C VAL A 183 -16.01 -9.98 1.20
N TRP A 184 -16.76 -9.33 2.08
CA TRP A 184 -18.07 -8.76 1.76
C TRP A 184 -18.01 -7.70 0.65
N LEU A 185 -17.01 -6.81 0.68
CA LEU A 185 -16.83 -5.83 -0.39
C LEU A 185 -16.35 -6.46 -1.69
N LEU A 186 -15.50 -7.49 -1.63
CA LEU A 186 -15.15 -8.29 -2.81
C LEU A 186 -16.37 -9.00 -3.39
N PHE A 187 -17.25 -9.53 -2.53
CA PHE A 187 -18.52 -10.16 -2.93
C PHE A 187 -19.41 -9.18 -3.72
N ASN A 188 -19.66 -7.99 -3.18
CA ASN A 188 -20.49 -7.00 -3.86
C ASN A 188 -19.91 -6.57 -5.22
N ASN A 189 -18.61 -6.29 -5.27
CA ASN A 189 -17.94 -5.90 -6.52
C ASN A 189 -17.90 -7.05 -7.53
N GLY A 190 -17.67 -8.27 -7.06
CA GLY A 190 -17.68 -9.46 -7.91
C GLY A 190 -19.08 -9.75 -8.48
N LEU A 191 -20.12 -9.74 -7.66
CA LEU A 191 -21.50 -9.88 -8.14
C LEU A 191 -21.86 -8.83 -9.16
N MET A 192 -21.50 -7.57 -8.89
CA MET A 192 -21.76 -6.45 -9.79
C MET A 192 -21.10 -6.69 -11.16
N LEU A 193 -19.80 -7.02 -11.19
CA LEU A 193 -19.10 -7.27 -12.44
C LEU A 193 -19.68 -8.47 -13.20
N GLY A 194 -19.94 -9.58 -12.50
CA GLY A 194 -20.49 -10.79 -13.12
C GLY A 194 -21.86 -10.55 -13.74
N SER A 195 -22.75 -9.86 -13.02
CA SER A 195 -24.09 -9.50 -13.50
C SER A 195 -24.04 -8.52 -14.67
N PHE A 196 -23.12 -7.54 -14.59
CA PHE A 196 -22.89 -6.55 -15.64
C PHE A 196 -22.43 -7.21 -16.95
N GLU A 197 -21.43 -8.04 -16.91
CA GLU A 197 -20.92 -8.71 -18.11
C GLU A 197 -21.99 -9.65 -18.69
N TYR A 198 -22.66 -10.46 -17.85
CA TYR A 198 -23.74 -11.32 -18.34
C TYR A 198 -24.84 -10.49 -19.04
N TYR A 199 -25.25 -9.34 -18.45
CA TYR A 199 -26.25 -8.46 -19.05
C TYR A 199 -25.88 -8.01 -20.46
N PHE A 200 -24.64 -7.57 -20.70
CA PHE A 200 -24.18 -7.18 -22.02
C PHE A 200 -24.03 -8.37 -22.98
N PHE A 201 -23.57 -9.52 -22.48
CA PHE A 201 -23.51 -10.75 -23.28
C PHE A 201 -24.89 -11.22 -23.70
N SER A 202 -25.91 -11.15 -22.86
CA SER A 202 -27.31 -11.51 -23.18
C SER A 202 -27.94 -10.62 -24.26
N LYS A 203 -27.43 -9.37 -24.38
CA LYS A 203 -27.84 -8.41 -25.41
C LYS A 203 -26.96 -8.48 -26.69
N HIS A 204 -26.13 -9.51 -26.84
CA HIS A 204 -25.17 -9.66 -27.96
C HIS A 204 -24.13 -8.53 -28.06
N LEU A 205 -23.89 -7.81 -26.97
CA LEU A 205 -22.93 -6.71 -26.86
C LEU A 205 -21.65 -7.07 -26.07
N GLY A 206 -21.44 -8.34 -25.72
CA GLY A 206 -20.33 -8.76 -24.84
C GLY A 206 -18.96 -8.40 -25.39
N PHE A 207 -18.70 -8.61 -26.70
CA PHE A 207 -17.41 -8.19 -27.27
C PHE A 207 -17.23 -6.67 -27.22
N LYS A 208 -18.27 -5.91 -27.44
CA LYS A 208 -18.24 -4.44 -27.35
C LYS A 208 -18.05 -4.00 -25.91
N SER A 209 -18.67 -4.67 -24.92
CA SER A 209 -18.42 -4.46 -23.49
C SER A 209 -16.94 -4.64 -23.16
N ILE A 210 -16.34 -5.76 -23.56
CA ILE A 210 -14.92 -6.02 -23.31
C ILE A 210 -14.04 -4.94 -23.91
N THR A 211 -14.28 -4.53 -25.15
CA THR A 211 -13.41 -3.55 -25.85
C THR A 211 -13.61 -2.10 -25.38
N VAL A 212 -14.70 -1.79 -24.69
CA VAL A 212 -15.00 -0.45 -24.17
C VAL A 212 -14.72 -0.39 -22.67
N VAL A 213 -15.30 -1.30 -21.88
CA VAL A 213 -15.26 -1.23 -20.42
C VAL A 213 -13.89 -1.70 -19.87
N PHE A 214 -13.29 -2.75 -20.42
CA PHE A 214 -12.03 -3.25 -19.90
C PHE A 214 -10.80 -2.40 -20.27
N ILE A 215 -10.94 -1.34 -21.08
CA ILE A 215 -9.88 -0.33 -21.26
C ILE A 215 -9.43 0.22 -19.91
N HIS A 216 -10.38 0.61 -19.05
CA HIS A 216 -10.15 1.12 -17.70
C HIS A 216 -10.39 0.04 -16.64
N GLY A 217 -11.43 -0.78 -16.84
CA GLY A 217 -11.86 -1.82 -15.91
C GLY A 217 -10.78 -2.86 -15.60
N THR A 218 -9.87 -3.14 -16.53
CA THR A 218 -8.73 -4.02 -16.25
C THR A 218 -7.88 -3.51 -15.08
N LEU A 219 -7.58 -2.22 -15.02
CA LEU A 219 -6.81 -1.61 -13.93
C LEU A 219 -7.63 -1.52 -12.65
N GLU A 220 -8.91 -1.14 -12.74
CA GLU A 220 -9.80 -0.97 -11.57
C GLU A 220 -10.08 -2.28 -10.87
N ILE A 221 -10.49 -3.30 -11.63
CA ILE A 221 -10.82 -4.63 -11.10
C ILE A 221 -9.60 -5.20 -10.37
N TRP A 222 -8.42 -5.11 -11.00
CA TRP A 222 -7.20 -5.59 -10.38
C TRP A 222 -6.85 -4.82 -9.12
N ALA A 223 -7.02 -3.50 -9.12
CA ALA A 223 -6.79 -2.67 -7.95
C ALA A 223 -7.78 -2.98 -6.81
N ILE A 224 -9.06 -3.28 -7.10
CA ILE A 224 -10.04 -3.73 -6.10
C ILE A 224 -9.63 -5.09 -5.51
N VAL A 225 -9.19 -6.03 -6.32
CA VAL A 225 -8.67 -7.33 -5.84
C VAL A 225 -7.47 -7.13 -4.91
N ILE A 226 -6.54 -6.24 -5.26
CA ILE A 226 -5.40 -5.92 -4.41
C ILE A 226 -5.84 -5.23 -3.12
N ALA A 227 -6.80 -4.32 -3.15
CA ALA A 227 -7.37 -3.70 -1.95
C ALA A 227 -8.05 -4.74 -1.03
N GLY A 228 -8.73 -5.73 -1.62
CA GLY A 228 -9.25 -6.90 -0.90
C GLY A 228 -8.15 -7.68 -0.19
N ALA A 229 -7.05 -7.96 -0.88
CA ALA A 229 -5.89 -8.61 -0.28
C ALA A 229 -5.30 -7.79 0.89
N ALA A 230 -5.23 -6.46 0.78
CA ALA A 230 -4.80 -5.60 1.87
C ALA A 230 -5.73 -5.71 3.09
N GLY A 231 -7.06 -5.82 2.87
CA GLY A 231 -8.04 -6.09 3.93
C GLY A 231 -7.84 -7.48 4.55
N LEU A 232 -7.55 -8.51 3.75
CA LEU A 232 -7.22 -9.84 4.25
C LEU A 232 -5.94 -9.84 5.08
N ILE A 233 -4.91 -9.05 4.72
CA ILE A 233 -3.68 -8.90 5.50
C ILE A 233 -3.99 -8.31 6.88
N LEU A 234 -4.79 -7.26 6.94
CA LEU A 234 -5.20 -6.64 8.20
C LEU A 234 -5.98 -7.63 9.07
N GLY A 235 -7.01 -8.27 8.54
CA GLY A 235 -7.82 -9.24 9.29
C GLY A 235 -7.01 -10.46 9.73
N ASN A 236 -6.13 -10.97 8.88
CA ASN A 236 -5.24 -12.08 9.22
C ASN A 236 -4.27 -11.71 10.36
N SER A 237 -3.79 -10.47 10.41
CA SER A 237 -2.92 -9.99 11.49
C SER A 237 -3.62 -9.92 12.86
N ILE A 238 -4.95 -9.77 12.86
CA ILE A 238 -5.79 -9.77 14.06
C ILE A 238 -6.05 -11.21 14.53
N LEU A 239 -6.38 -12.11 13.58
CA LEU A 239 -6.76 -13.49 13.86
C LEU A 239 -5.55 -14.36 14.21
N PHE A 240 -4.45 -14.20 13.48
CA PHE A 240 -3.27 -15.08 13.54
C PHE A 240 -1.98 -14.29 13.78
N PRO A 241 -1.75 -13.79 15.00
CA PRO A 241 -0.60 -12.95 15.32
C PRO A 241 0.76 -13.69 15.23
N GLY A 242 0.74 -15.03 15.16
CA GLY A 242 1.95 -15.85 15.15
C GLY A 242 2.77 -15.70 16.43
N THR A 243 4.06 -15.44 16.29
CA THR A 243 5.00 -15.24 17.42
C THR A 243 4.99 -13.79 17.96
N PHE A 244 4.28 -12.86 17.32
CA PHE A 244 4.21 -11.48 17.77
C PHE A 244 3.11 -11.28 18.82
N SER A 245 3.25 -10.27 19.66
CA SER A 245 2.11 -9.81 20.46
C SER A 245 1.01 -9.29 19.53
N ARG A 246 -0.26 -9.40 19.96
CA ARG A 246 -1.42 -8.98 19.13
C ARG A 246 -1.28 -7.53 18.63
N SER A 247 -0.90 -6.62 19.52
CA SER A 247 -0.72 -5.20 19.15
C SER A 247 0.36 -4.99 18.08
N VAL A 248 1.48 -5.70 18.18
CA VAL A 248 2.57 -5.63 17.19
C VAL A 248 2.13 -6.22 15.86
N SER A 249 1.43 -7.36 15.87
CA SER A 249 0.91 -8.00 14.66
C SER A 249 -0.07 -7.09 13.92
N ILE A 250 -1.05 -6.52 14.63
CA ILE A 250 -2.04 -5.60 14.06
C ILE A 250 -1.36 -4.35 13.49
N LEU A 251 -0.41 -3.76 14.22
CA LEU A 251 0.30 -2.58 13.76
C LEU A 251 1.10 -2.87 12.48
N LYS A 252 1.74 -4.04 12.39
CA LYS A 252 2.49 -4.48 11.20
C LYS A 252 1.56 -4.72 10.02
N GLY A 253 0.54 -5.57 10.17
CA GLY A 253 -0.40 -5.90 9.10
C GLY A 253 -1.20 -4.67 8.64
N GLY A 254 -1.61 -3.82 9.58
CA GLY A 254 -2.26 -2.55 9.28
C GLY A 254 -1.37 -1.61 8.47
N ARG A 255 -0.11 -1.43 8.89
CA ARG A 255 0.86 -0.60 8.16
C ARG A 255 1.12 -1.14 6.75
N ASP A 256 1.30 -2.44 6.60
CA ASP A 256 1.61 -3.06 5.32
C ASP A 256 0.40 -3.01 4.38
N GLY A 257 -0.81 -3.30 4.87
CA GLY A 257 -2.04 -3.17 4.11
C GLY A 257 -2.32 -1.72 3.68
N LEU A 258 -2.11 -0.74 4.59
CA LEU A 258 -2.26 0.68 4.27
C LEU A 258 -1.29 1.13 3.16
N LYS A 259 -0.03 0.68 3.19
CA LYS A 259 0.95 0.95 2.14
C LYS A 259 0.51 0.38 0.79
N ILE A 260 -0.04 -0.83 0.78
CA ILE A 260 -0.55 -1.46 -0.43
C ILE A 260 -1.66 -0.61 -1.04
N VAL A 261 -2.68 -0.23 -0.27
CA VAL A 261 -3.81 0.57 -0.76
C VAL A 261 -3.36 1.97 -1.21
N PHE A 262 -2.47 2.62 -0.44
CA PHE A 262 -1.90 3.91 -0.85
C PHE A 262 -1.10 3.80 -2.16
N GLY A 263 -0.41 2.67 -2.35
CA GLY A 263 0.33 2.37 -3.58
C GLY A 263 -0.57 2.21 -4.81
N LEU A 264 -1.87 1.91 -4.65
CA LEU A 264 -2.85 1.78 -5.73
C LEU A 264 -3.40 3.12 -6.24
N VAL A 265 -3.23 4.21 -5.49
CA VAL A 265 -3.78 5.52 -5.86
C VAL A 265 -3.40 5.93 -7.30
N PRO A 266 -2.14 5.84 -7.76
CA PRO A 266 -1.80 6.15 -9.15
C PRO A 266 -2.50 5.24 -10.17
N VAL A 267 -2.76 3.97 -9.81
CA VAL A 267 -3.45 3.02 -10.70
C VAL A 267 -4.91 3.43 -10.88
N PHE A 268 -5.61 3.82 -9.79
CA PHE A 268 -6.97 4.34 -9.86
C PHE A 268 -7.05 5.66 -10.63
N LEU A 269 -6.08 6.55 -10.46
CA LEU A 269 -6.02 7.78 -11.25
C LEU A 269 -5.83 7.49 -12.74
N ALA A 270 -4.98 6.52 -13.10
CA ALA A 270 -4.80 6.12 -14.50
C ALA A 270 -6.08 5.47 -15.07
N ALA A 271 -6.74 4.60 -14.30
CA ALA A 271 -7.99 3.97 -14.71
C ALA A 271 -9.11 5.03 -14.92
N ALA A 272 -9.31 5.93 -13.95
CA ALA A 272 -10.29 7.00 -14.06
C ALA A 272 -10.00 7.94 -15.25
N PHE A 273 -8.72 8.20 -15.55
CA PHE A 273 -8.33 8.93 -16.74
C PHE A 273 -8.73 8.19 -18.02
N LEU A 274 -8.43 6.89 -18.10
CA LEU A 274 -8.84 6.09 -19.26
C LEU A 274 -10.36 6.07 -19.42
N GLU A 275 -11.11 5.96 -18.33
CA GLU A 275 -12.57 5.94 -18.37
C GLU A 275 -13.14 7.29 -18.87
N SER A 276 -12.71 8.39 -18.28
CA SER A 276 -13.28 9.71 -18.54
C SER A 276 -12.83 10.34 -19.86
N PHE A 277 -11.60 10.02 -20.33
CA PHE A 277 -11.02 10.65 -21.50
C PHE A 277 -10.87 9.72 -22.70
N VAL A 278 -10.78 8.40 -22.50
CA VAL A 278 -10.55 7.43 -23.59
C VAL A 278 -11.79 6.63 -23.90
N THR A 279 -12.42 5.98 -22.91
CA THR A 279 -13.60 5.13 -23.07
C THR A 279 -14.81 5.90 -23.66
N ARG A 280 -14.85 7.21 -23.46
CA ARG A 280 -15.88 8.11 -24.01
C ARG A 280 -15.97 8.10 -25.53
N TYR A 281 -14.87 7.76 -26.24
CA TYR A 281 -14.82 7.72 -27.70
C TYR A 281 -15.23 6.34 -28.20
N ASP A 282 -16.53 6.12 -28.40
CA ASP A 282 -17.12 4.86 -28.84
C ASP A 282 -16.79 4.46 -30.29
N HIS A 283 -16.25 5.38 -31.09
CA HIS A 283 -15.76 5.12 -32.47
C HIS A 283 -14.30 4.70 -32.52
N MET A 284 -13.68 4.39 -31.34
CA MET A 284 -12.29 3.95 -31.31
C MET A 284 -12.13 2.61 -32.06
N PRO A 285 -11.16 2.49 -32.98
CA PRO A 285 -10.88 1.24 -33.64
C PRO A 285 -10.57 0.12 -32.64
N ALA A 286 -11.16 -1.06 -32.84
CA ALA A 286 -10.99 -2.20 -31.91
C ALA A 286 -9.52 -2.57 -31.65
N TRP A 287 -8.64 -2.42 -32.64
CA TRP A 287 -7.21 -2.68 -32.46
C TRP A 287 -6.56 -1.75 -31.42
N LEU A 288 -6.99 -0.48 -31.37
CA LEU A 288 -6.46 0.49 -30.40
C LEU A 288 -6.97 0.18 -28.98
N SER A 289 -8.27 -0.10 -28.84
CA SER A 289 -8.87 -0.55 -27.56
C SER A 289 -8.16 -1.79 -27.02
N LEU A 290 -7.96 -2.80 -27.87
CA LEU A 290 -7.24 -4.04 -27.51
C LEU A 290 -5.77 -3.79 -27.18
N SER A 291 -5.12 -2.82 -27.84
CA SER A 291 -3.73 -2.45 -27.51
C SER A 291 -3.62 -1.82 -26.13
N ILE A 292 -4.54 -0.92 -25.75
CA ILE A 292 -4.56 -0.27 -24.43
C ILE A 292 -4.85 -1.34 -23.33
N LEU A 293 -5.85 -2.19 -23.57
CA LEU A 293 -6.19 -3.30 -22.69
C LEU A 293 -5.00 -4.24 -22.51
N GLY A 294 -4.35 -4.62 -23.60
CA GLY A 294 -3.17 -5.46 -23.59
C GLY A 294 -2.01 -4.83 -22.82
N ALA A 295 -1.75 -3.54 -23.00
CA ALA A 295 -0.73 -2.79 -22.28
C ALA A 295 -1.05 -2.74 -20.76
N SER A 296 -2.31 -2.50 -20.38
CA SER A 296 -2.76 -2.52 -18.99
C SER A 296 -2.57 -3.90 -18.36
N LEU A 297 -2.92 -4.97 -19.07
CA LEU A 297 -2.75 -6.35 -18.61
C LEU A 297 -1.26 -6.72 -18.47
N LEU A 298 -0.43 -6.35 -19.45
CA LEU A 298 1.01 -6.56 -19.38
C LEU A 298 1.65 -5.81 -18.22
N PHE A 299 1.22 -4.56 -17.97
CA PHE A 299 1.66 -3.79 -16.81
C PHE A 299 1.29 -4.50 -15.49
N ILE A 300 0.05 -4.99 -15.35
CA ILE A 300 -0.43 -5.73 -14.18
C ILE A 300 0.42 -6.98 -13.96
N ILE A 301 0.57 -7.82 -14.99
CA ILE A 301 1.35 -9.06 -14.88
C ILE A 301 2.80 -8.74 -14.52
N TRP A 302 3.39 -7.77 -15.18
CA TRP A 302 4.78 -7.40 -14.92
C TRP A 302 4.98 -6.83 -13.53
N TYR A 303 4.21 -5.79 -13.14
CA TYR A 303 4.46 -5.03 -11.92
C TYR A 303 3.95 -5.72 -10.65
N PHE A 304 2.79 -6.38 -10.71
CA PHE A 304 2.17 -7.00 -9.53
C PHE A 304 2.51 -8.49 -9.37
N ILE A 305 3.00 -9.17 -10.41
CA ILE A 305 3.32 -10.61 -10.36
C ILE A 305 4.81 -10.86 -10.61
N LEU A 306 5.30 -10.58 -11.81
CA LEU A 306 6.66 -10.99 -12.21
C LEU A 306 7.76 -10.21 -11.48
N TYR A 307 7.61 -8.92 -11.34
CA TYR A 307 8.60 -8.08 -10.67
C TYR A 307 8.73 -8.38 -9.17
N PRO A 308 7.64 -8.54 -8.40
CA PRO A 308 7.69 -9.01 -7.01
C PRO A 308 8.37 -10.36 -6.84
N ILE A 309 8.10 -11.34 -7.70
CA ILE A 309 8.75 -12.66 -7.66
C ILE A 309 10.27 -12.52 -7.88
N ARG A 310 10.68 -11.74 -8.89
CA ARG A 310 12.11 -11.50 -9.16
C ARG A 310 12.80 -10.77 -8.01
N LEU A 311 12.14 -9.77 -7.44
CA LEU A 311 12.67 -9.00 -6.30
C LEU A 311 12.81 -9.88 -5.06
N HIS A 312 11.80 -10.69 -4.75
CA HIS A 312 11.82 -11.60 -3.62
C HIS A 312 12.96 -12.64 -3.75
N ASN A 313 13.15 -13.22 -4.94
CA ASN A 313 14.24 -14.15 -5.21
C ASN A 313 15.63 -13.50 -5.08
N ARG A 314 15.80 -12.25 -5.53
CA ARG A 314 17.06 -11.50 -5.36
C ARG A 314 17.38 -11.25 -3.87
N ILE A 315 16.39 -10.88 -3.08
CA ILE A 315 16.56 -10.64 -1.64
C ILE A 315 16.90 -11.96 -0.94
N ARG A 316 16.22 -13.05 -1.26
CA ARG A 316 16.46 -14.37 -0.69
C ARG A 316 17.88 -14.86 -0.99
N ASN A 317 18.33 -14.74 -2.22
CA ASN A 317 19.68 -15.18 -2.59
C ASN A 317 20.77 -14.34 -1.90
N ALA A 318 20.59 -13.01 -1.82
CA ALA A 318 21.50 -12.14 -1.10
C ALA A 318 21.55 -12.44 0.42
N SER A 319 20.46 -12.97 0.98
CA SER A 319 20.37 -13.35 2.41
C SER A 319 21.05 -14.68 2.69
N GLN A 320 21.03 -15.63 1.76
CA GLN A 320 21.71 -16.92 1.90
C GLN A 320 23.24 -16.75 1.89
N GLU A 321 23.75 -15.74 1.18
CA GLU A 321 25.17 -15.40 1.18
C GLU A 321 25.64 -14.74 2.50
N GLN A 322 24.75 -14.21 3.33
CA GLN A 322 25.05 -13.45 4.56
C GLN A 322 24.51 -14.07 5.87
N THR A 323 24.43 -15.43 5.95
CA THR A 323 24.11 -16.18 7.18
C THR A 323 23.02 -15.66 8.15
N GLY A 324 21.89 -16.36 8.21
CA GLY A 324 21.13 -16.58 9.45
C GLY A 324 20.17 -15.52 9.98
N GLN A 325 19.94 -14.38 9.32
CA GLN A 325 19.03 -13.34 9.83
C GLN A 325 17.59 -13.42 9.29
N PRO A 326 16.56 -12.98 10.05
CA PRO A 326 15.17 -13.00 9.62
C PRO A 326 14.90 -12.19 8.35
N GLN A 327 14.01 -12.66 7.47
CA GLN A 327 13.72 -12.08 6.15
C GLN A 327 13.36 -10.57 6.16
N THR A 328 12.69 -10.08 7.19
CA THR A 328 12.29 -8.67 7.31
C THR A 328 13.48 -7.73 7.58
N GLN A 329 14.47 -8.18 8.36
CA GLN A 329 15.71 -7.42 8.57
C GLN A 329 16.55 -7.39 7.28
N ASN A 330 16.55 -8.47 6.53
CA ASN A 330 17.26 -8.58 5.26
C ASN A 330 16.76 -7.62 4.17
N PHE A 331 15.45 -7.37 4.09
CA PHE A 331 14.92 -6.38 3.14
C PHE A 331 15.40 -4.96 3.47
N THR A 332 15.33 -4.55 4.73
CA THR A 332 15.78 -3.21 5.15
C THR A 332 17.27 -3.02 4.92
N LEU A 333 18.09 -4.02 5.23
CA LEU A 333 19.53 -3.99 4.99
C LEU A 333 19.85 -3.96 3.49
N TRP A 334 19.18 -4.80 2.69
CA TRP A 334 19.33 -4.83 1.24
C TRP A 334 18.94 -3.49 0.62
N LEU A 335 17.79 -2.91 1.01
CA LEU A 335 17.31 -1.62 0.53
C LEU A 335 18.30 -0.50 0.86
N ASN A 336 18.79 -0.43 2.10
CA ASN A 336 19.78 0.56 2.52
C ASN A 336 21.09 0.41 1.73
N LYS A 337 21.58 -0.80 1.52
CA LYS A 337 22.78 -1.08 0.73
C LYS A 337 22.61 -0.63 -0.72
N LYS A 338 21.44 -0.92 -1.33
CA LYS A 338 21.14 -0.52 -2.71
C LYS A 338 21.03 1.00 -2.86
N LEU A 339 20.32 1.68 -1.97
CA LEU A 339 20.19 3.14 -1.97
C LEU A 339 21.52 3.85 -1.71
N ASN A 340 22.47 3.21 -1.02
CA ASN A 340 23.80 3.75 -0.81
C ASN A 340 24.74 3.50 -1.99
N SER A 341 24.64 2.36 -2.68
CA SER A 341 25.44 2.06 -3.88
C SER A 341 25.07 2.95 -5.07
N GLU A 342 23.79 3.32 -5.22
CA GLU A 342 23.34 4.28 -6.24
C GLU A 342 23.85 5.72 -5.98
N LYS A 343 24.33 6.00 -4.76
CA LYS A 343 24.94 7.30 -4.40
C LYS A 343 26.45 7.37 -4.60
N SER A 344 27.12 6.23 -4.67
CA SER A 344 28.59 6.17 -4.86
C SER A 344 28.96 6.05 -6.34
N GLY A 345 27.99 5.90 -7.24
CA GLY A 345 28.18 5.83 -8.69
C GLY A 345 27.82 7.10 -9.46
N THR A 346 27.55 8.21 -8.73
CA THR A 346 27.43 9.59 -9.23
C THR A 346 28.51 10.45 -8.57
#